data_2c7c6027f1ce853074a117243695300a
#
_entry.id   2c7c6027f1ce853074a117243695300a
#
_cell.length_a   1.000
_cell.length_b   1.000
_cell.length_c   1.000
_cell.angle_alpha   90.00
_cell.angle_beta   90.00
_cell.angle_gamma   90.00
#
_symmetry.space_group_name_H-M   'P 1'
#
loop_
_entity.id
_entity.type
_entity.pdbx_description
1 polymer ?
#
loop_
_entity_poly.entity_id
_entity_poly.type
_entity_poly.pdbx_seq_one_letter_code
_entity_poly.pdbx_strand_id
1 'polypeptide(L)'
;MYKNILVPVDLEHNRDMRDVFAVARKLLDDGGQITALHVIEAIPGYVALNLPADYQETRREQAAEAMKTELGGDESIKMAVVVGHAGRSIQDYSEEHNHDCLIMASHRPGVQDYFLGSTASWVVRHSQCSVHVMR
;
A
#
# COMPACT_ATOMS: atom_id res chain seq x y z
N MET A 1 -11.45 -15.46 -7.05
CA MET A 1 -11.65 -15.67 -5.62
C MET A 1 -12.03 -14.37 -4.88
N TYR A 2 -11.42 -13.26 -5.23
CA TYR A 2 -11.73 -11.96 -4.63
C TYR A 2 -12.16 -10.95 -5.68
N LYS A 3 -13.00 -9.98 -5.28
CA LYS A 3 -13.55 -8.97 -6.19
C LYS A 3 -12.91 -7.61 -6.03
N ASN A 4 -12.32 -7.33 -4.88
CA ASN A 4 -11.78 -6.01 -4.58
C ASN A 4 -10.50 -6.15 -3.73
N ILE A 5 -9.36 -6.14 -4.41
CA ILE A 5 -8.06 -6.41 -3.80
C ILE A 5 -7.31 -5.11 -3.54
N LEU A 6 -6.80 -4.94 -2.33
CA LEU A 6 -5.92 -3.84 -1.96
C LEU A 6 -4.48 -4.31 -1.90
N VAL A 7 -3.59 -3.58 -2.58
CA VAL A 7 -2.15 -3.84 -2.57
C VAL A 7 -1.43 -2.61 -2.02
N PRO A 8 -0.99 -2.65 -0.76
CA PRO A 8 -0.12 -1.61 -0.23
C PRO A 8 1.23 -1.60 -0.94
N VAL A 9 1.68 -0.43 -1.37
CA VAL A 9 2.93 -0.24 -2.10
C VAL A 9 3.87 0.63 -1.28
N ASP A 10 5.07 0.12 -1.00
CA ASP A 10 6.13 0.88 -0.36
C ASP A 10 7.02 1.51 -1.44
N LEU A 11 6.87 2.81 -1.66
CA LEU A 11 7.64 3.55 -2.67
C LEU A 11 9.03 3.98 -2.16
N GLU A 12 9.25 3.95 -0.86
CA GLU A 12 10.48 4.48 -0.25
C GLU A 12 11.63 3.48 -0.24
N HIS A 13 11.35 2.19 -0.32
CA HIS A 13 12.35 1.13 -0.15
C HIS A 13 12.64 0.36 -1.44
N ASN A 14 12.28 0.92 -2.58
CA ASN A 14 12.62 0.42 -3.91
C ASN A 14 12.38 -1.08 -4.10
N ARG A 15 11.26 -1.56 -3.60
CA ARG A 15 10.87 -2.96 -3.69
C ARG A 15 10.24 -3.26 -5.04
N ASP A 16 10.63 -4.39 -5.63
CA ASP A 16 9.96 -4.90 -6.84
C ASP A 16 8.58 -5.45 -6.48
N MET A 17 7.54 -4.85 -7.03
CA MET A 17 6.16 -5.21 -6.78
C MET A 17 5.54 -6.11 -7.86
N ARG A 18 6.32 -6.50 -8.88
CA ARG A 18 5.79 -7.28 -10.02
C ARG A 18 5.14 -8.58 -9.58
N ASP A 19 5.78 -9.32 -8.68
CA ASP A 19 5.25 -10.60 -8.18
C ASP A 19 4.00 -10.39 -7.33
N VAL A 20 3.95 -9.33 -6.53
CA VAL A 20 2.77 -9.01 -5.71
C VAL A 20 1.57 -8.74 -6.62
N PHE A 21 1.73 -7.93 -7.66
CA PHE A 21 0.66 -7.66 -8.60
C PHE A 21 0.29 -8.89 -9.45
N ALA A 22 1.26 -9.75 -9.78
CA ALA A 22 0.98 -11.00 -10.47
C ALA A 22 0.08 -11.92 -9.63
N VAL A 23 0.35 -12.04 -8.33
CA VAL A 23 -0.51 -12.78 -7.40
C VAL A 23 -1.89 -12.13 -7.30
N ALA A 24 -1.94 -10.80 -7.18
CA ALA A 24 -3.22 -10.08 -7.12
C ALA A 24 -4.09 -10.38 -8.35
N ARG A 25 -3.52 -10.34 -9.54
CA ARG A 25 -4.24 -10.68 -10.78
C ARG A 25 -4.74 -12.12 -10.80
N LYS A 26 -3.97 -13.06 -10.26
CA LYS A 26 -4.37 -14.47 -10.18
C LYS A 26 -5.54 -14.71 -9.23
N LEU A 27 -5.60 -13.94 -8.14
CA LEU A 27 -6.65 -14.08 -7.13
C LEU A 27 -7.91 -13.26 -7.44
N LEU A 28 -7.81 -12.32 -8.38
CA LEU A 28 -8.90 -11.43 -8.75
C LEU A 28 -9.92 -12.15 -9.63
N ASP A 29 -11.19 -12.03 -9.27
CA ASP A 29 -12.29 -12.51 -10.11
C ASP A 29 -12.46 -11.64 -11.36
N ASP A 30 -13.04 -12.19 -12.40
CA ASP A 30 -13.41 -11.43 -13.60
C ASP A 30 -14.30 -10.25 -13.22
N GLY A 31 -13.95 -9.07 -13.72
CA GLY A 31 -14.66 -7.83 -13.40
C GLY A 31 -14.30 -7.22 -12.04
N GLY A 32 -13.37 -7.82 -11.31
CA GLY A 32 -12.88 -7.27 -10.04
C GLY A 32 -11.94 -6.09 -10.21
N GLN A 33 -11.55 -5.49 -9.09
CA GLN A 33 -10.70 -4.30 -9.06
C GLN A 33 -9.49 -4.51 -8.16
N ILE A 34 -8.32 -4.10 -8.63
CA ILE A 34 -7.10 -3.98 -7.81
C ILE A 34 -6.86 -2.50 -7.55
N THR A 35 -6.60 -2.16 -6.30
CA THR A 35 -6.19 -0.81 -5.89
C THR A 35 -4.79 -0.88 -5.28
N ALA A 36 -3.87 -0.09 -5.81
CA ALA A 36 -2.56 0.13 -5.23
C ALA A 36 -2.64 1.33 -4.28
N LEU A 37 -2.25 1.14 -3.02
CA LEU A 37 -2.31 2.17 -2.00
C LEU A 37 -0.91 2.49 -1.47
N HIS A 38 -0.53 3.75 -1.51
CA HIS A 38 0.66 4.24 -0.80
C HIS A 38 0.25 5.10 0.38
N VAL A 39 0.84 4.84 1.55
CA VAL A 39 0.64 5.64 2.75
C VAL A 39 1.87 6.49 2.99
N ILE A 40 1.69 7.81 2.97
CA ILE A 40 2.72 8.78 3.36
C ILE A 40 2.66 8.90 4.88
N GLU A 41 3.78 8.66 5.57
CA GLU A 41 3.86 8.81 7.01
C GLU A 41 3.50 10.25 7.43
N ALA A 42 2.64 10.36 8.43
CA ALA A 42 2.25 11.64 8.97
C ALA A 42 3.45 12.34 9.63
N ILE A 43 3.60 13.65 9.37
CA ILE A 43 4.68 14.47 9.97
C ILE A 43 4.20 14.96 11.33
N PRO A 44 5.03 14.85 12.39
CA PRO A 44 4.68 15.43 13.68
C PRO A 44 4.39 16.93 13.56
N GLY A 45 3.39 17.43 14.31
CA GLY A 45 2.94 18.81 14.21
C GLY A 45 4.05 19.86 14.41
N TYR A 46 4.99 19.58 15.32
CA TYR A 46 6.12 20.49 15.58
C TYR A 46 7.10 20.58 14.38
N VAL A 47 7.21 19.53 13.57
CA VAL A 47 8.01 19.52 12.34
C VAL A 47 7.25 20.27 11.24
N ALA A 48 5.94 20.06 11.14
CA ALA A 48 5.09 20.67 10.12
C ALA A 48 5.10 22.21 10.17
N LEU A 49 5.28 22.79 11.35
CA LEU A 49 5.37 24.26 11.53
C LEU A 49 6.56 24.88 10.80
N ASN A 50 7.61 24.12 10.50
CA ASN A 50 8.82 24.59 9.84
C ASN A 50 8.88 24.24 8.36
N LEU A 51 7.81 23.65 7.81
CA LEU A 51 7.75 23.23 6.41
C LEU A 51 6.94 24.21 5.57
N PRO A 52 7.21 24.29 4.24
CA PRO A 52 6.40 25.10 3.33
C PRO A 52 4.92 24.68 3.40
N ALA A 53 4.02 25.64 3.14
CA ALA A 53 2.58 25.40 3.19
C ALA A 53 2.10 24.33 2.20
N ASP A 54 2.80 24.16 1.08
CA ASP A 54 2.49 23.19 0.02
C ASP A 54 3.24 21.86 0.15
N TYR A 55 3.95 21.65 1.27
CA TYR A 55 4.81 20.48 1.45
C TYR A 55 4.04 19.16 1.31
N GLN A 56 2.87 19.04 1.92
CA GLN A 56 2.06 17.82 1.85
C GLN A 56 1.54 17.57 0.43
N GLU A 57 1.11 18.61 -0.26
CA GLU A 57 0.64 18.50 -1.64
C GLU A 57 1.76 18.05 -2.56
N THR A 58 2.96 18.61 -2.41
CA THR A 58 4.14 18.24 -3.18
C THR A 58 4.49 16.76 -2.93
N ARG A 59 4.45 16.30 -1.69
CA ARG A 59 4.69 14.89 -1.37
C ARG A 59 3.67 13.95 -2.03
N ARG A 60 2.39 14.33 -2.03
CA ARG A 60 1.33 13.56 -2.68
C ARG A 60 1.55 13.46 -4.19
N GLU A 61 1.90 14.55 -4.83
CA GLU A 61 2.20 14.59 -6.27
C GLU A 61 3.39 13.71 -6.63
N GLN A 62 4.46 13.79 -5.84
CA GLN A 62 5.66 12.96 -6.03
C GLN A 62 5.33 11.47 -5.84
N ALA A 63 4.54 11.13 -4.83
CA ALA A 63 4.11 9.76 -4.57
C ALA A 63 3.23 9.23 -5.72
N ALA A 64 2.32 10.04 -6.23
CA ALA A 64 1.47 9.66 -7.36
C ALA A 64 2.30 9.38 -8.62
N GLU A 65 3.29 10.20 -8.92
CA GLU A 65 4.19 9.98 -10.06
C GLU A 65 5.04 8.72 -9.88
N ALA A 66 5.59 8.50 -8.68
CA ALA A 66 6.35 7.29 -8.37
C ALA A 66 5.48 6.03 -8.49
N MET A 67 4.22 6.11 -8.07
CA MET A 67 3.26 5.01 -8.20
C MET A 67 2.98 4.68 -9.67
N LYS A 68 2.77 5.68 -10.51
CA LYS A 68 2.57 5.49 -11.96
C LYS A 68 3.75 4.77 -12.59
N THR A 69 4.97 5.16 -12.22
CA THR A 69 6.20 4.52 -12.69
C THR A 69 6.27 3.06 -12.24
N GLU A 70 5.95 2.79 -10.98
CA GLU A 70 5.97 1.44 -10.42
C GLU A 70 4.96 0.51 -11.11
N LEU A 71 3.78 1.05 -11.45
CA LEU A 71 2.73 0.29 -12.14
C LEU A 71 2.96 0.14 -13.64
N GLY A 72 3.98 0.78 -14.20
CA GLY A 72 4.31 0.68 -15.61
C GLY A 72 3.20 1.14 -16.58
N GLY A 73 2.33 2.06 -16.13
CA GLY A 73 1.23 2.57 -16.94
C GLY A 73 0.02 1.64 -17.01
N ASP A 74 -0.09 0.65 -16.14
CA ASP A 74 -1.25 -0.26 -16.08
C ASP A 74 -2.48 0.48 -15.54
N GLU A 75 -3.35 0.90 -16.46
CA GLU A 75 -4.58 1.63 -16.12
C GLU A 75 -5.67 0.76 -15.48
N SER A 76 -5.52 -0.56 -15.50
CA SER A 76 -6.45 -1.48 -14.83
C SER A 76 -6.33 -1.45 -13.31
N ILE A 77 -5.23 -0.90 -12.77
CA ILE A 77 -4.98 -0.76 -11.34
C ILE A 77 -5.32 0.65 -10.91
N LYS A 78 -6.27 0.77 -9.97
CA LYS A 78 -6.59 2.04 -9.35
C LYS A 78 -5.48 2.45 -8.39
N MET A 79 -5.15 3.74 -8.36
CA MET A 79 -4.11 4.28 -7.46
C MET A 79 -4.74 5.13 -6.37
N ALA A 80 -4.22 5.03 -5.15
CA ALA A 80 -4.59 5.89 -4.05
C ALA A 80 -3.36 6.23 -3.21
N VAL A 81 -3.32 7.48 -2.72
CA VAL A 81 -2.27 7.97 -1.81
C VAL A 81 -2.97 8.63 -0.63
N VAL A 82 -2.62 8.20 0.57
CA VAL A 82 -3.16 8.74 1.82
C VAL A 82 -2.01 9.12 2.76
N VAL A 83 -2.31 9.95 3.76
CA VAL A 83 -1.34 10.37 4.79
C VAL A 83 -1.78 9.83 6.13
N GLY A 84 -0.88 9.20 6.88
CA GLY A 84 -1.17 8.69 8.21
C GLY A 84 -0.17 7.64 8.67
N HIS A 85 -0.57 6.87 9.67
CA HIS A 85 0.19 5.69 10.12
C HIS A 85 -0.06 4.53 9.16
N ALA A 86 1.01 3.91 8.66
CA ALA A 86 0.91 2.95 7.57
C ALA A 86 -0.09 1.81 7.84
N GLY A 87 0.08 1.06 8.92
CA GLY A 87 -0.78 -0.08 9.22
C GLY A 87 -2.24 0.31 9.41
N ARG A 88 -2.50 1.33 10.21
CA ARG A 88 -3.86 1.82 10.48
C ARG A 88 -4.52 2.38 9.22
N SER A 89 -3.78 3.16 8.43
CA SER A 89 -4.31 3.75 7.20
C SER A 89 -4.68 2.69 6.17
N ILE A 90 -3.89 1.63 6.06
CA ILE A 90 -4.20 0.48 5.19
C ILE A 90 -5.49 -0.19 5.65
N GLN A 91 -5.62 -0.46 6.94
CA GLN A 91 -6.82 -1.06 7.49
C GLN A 91 -8.05 -0.20 7.24
N ASP A 92 -8.00 1.08 7.61
CA ASP A 92 -9.11 2.01 7.46
C ASP A 92 -9.53 2.12 5.99
N TYR A 93 -8.58 2.28 5.09
CA TYR A 93 -8.86 2.35 3.66
C TYR A 93 -9.52 1.08 3.14
N SER A 94 -9.03 -0.07 3.58
CA SER A 94 -9.59 -1.38 3.21
C SER A 94 -11.05 -1.51 3.63
N GLU A 95 -11.36 -1.13 4.85
CA GLU A 95 -12.72 -1.20 5.41
C GLU A 95 -13.66 -0.19 4.74
N GLU A 96 -13.22 1.06 4.60
CA GLU A 96 -14.02 2.13 3.98
C GLU A 96 -14.39 1.85 2.51
N HIS A 97 -13.51 1.15 1.79
CA HIS A 97 -13.71 0.85 0.37
C HIS A 97 -14.11 -0.61 0.11
N ASN A 98 -14.46 -1.36 1.16
CA ASN A 98 -14.97 -2.74 1.08
C ASN A 98 -14.03 -3.70 0.34
N HIS A 99 -12.73 -3.64 0.63
CA HIS A 99 -11.79 -4.62 0.10
C HIS A 99 -12.01 -5.99 0.76
N ASP A 100 -11.95 -7.04 -0.03
CA ASP A 100 -12.13 -8.42 0.46
C ASP A 100 -10.83 -9.21 0.54
N CYS A 101 -9.73 -8.64 0.07
CA CYS A 101 -8.38 -9.19 0.20
C CYS A 101 -7.33 -8.10 0.23
N LEU A 102 -6.35 -8.28 1.11
CA LEU A 102 -5.11 -7.50 1.13
C LEU A 102 -3.97 -8.40 0.68
N ILE A 103 -3.13 -7.92 -0.24
CA ILE A 103 -1.92 -8.63 -0.64
C ILE A 103 -0.74 -7.71 -0.42
N MET A 104 0.20 -8.15 0.40
CA MET A 104 1.32 -7.31 0.78
C MET A 104 2.61 -8.10 0.92
N ALA A 105 3.72 -7.41 0.77
CA ALA A 105 5.04 -7.96 1.03
C ALA A 105 5.38 -7.85 2.51
N SER A 106 6.11 -8.83 3.03
CA SER A 106 6.31 -8.99 4.47
C SER A 106 7.50 -8.23 5.03
N HIS A 107 8.54 -7.99 4.24
CA HIS A 107 9.79 -7.43 4.73
C HIS A 107 10.60 -6.75 3.64
N ARG A 108 11.59 -5.96 4.06
CA ARG A 108 12.57 -5.32 3.15
C ARG A 108 13.65 -6.30 2.73
N PRO A 109 14.21 -6.16 1.52
CA PRO A 109 15.41 -6.91 1.13
C PRO A 109 16.53 -6.72 2.17
N GLY A 110 17.20 -7.82 2.57
CA GLY A 110 18.30 -7.80 3.54
C GLY A 110 17.89 -7.90 5.01
N VAL A 111 16.60 -7.91 5.32
CA VAL A 111 16.11 -8.19 6.68
C VAL A 111 15.91 -9.70 6.86
N GLN A 112 16.14 -10.19 8.09
CA GLN A 112 16.05 -11.63 8.37
C GLN A 112 14.69 -12.22 8.01
N ASP A 113 14.73 -13.37 7.36
CA ASP A 113 13.58 -13.97 6.66
C ASP A 113 12.39 -14.38 7.56
N TYR A 114 12.58 -14.46 8.86
CA TYR A 114 11.50 -14.87 9.77
C TYR A 114 10.83 -13.72 10.51
N PHE A 115 11.21 -12.48 10.21
CA PHE A 115 10.54 -11.32 10.77
C PHE A 115 9.46 -10.79 9.84
N LEU A 116 8.25 -10.70 10.38
CA LEU A 116 7.18 -9.97 9.74
C LEU A 116 7.37 -8.47 10.04
N GLY A 117 7.39 -7.62 9.01
CA GLY A 117 7.55 -6.18 9.17
C GLY A 117 6.43 -5.57 10.04
N SER A 118 6.66 -4.40 10.63
CA SER A 118 5.71 -3.74 11.53
C SER A 118 4.37 -3.47 10.89
N THR A 119 4.36 -3.01 9.64
CA THR A 119 3.12 -2.76 8.88
C THR A 119 2.37 -4.05 8.59
N ALA A 120 3.07 -5.08 8.11
CA ALA A 120 2.46 -6.38 7.85
C ALA A 120 1.91 -7.02 9.13
N SER A 121 2.64 -6.93 10.24
CA SER A 121 2.19 -7.41 11.56
C SER A 121 0.91 -6.71 12.01
N TRP A 122 0.83 -5.40 11.84
CA TRP A 122 -0.38 -4.64 12.18
C TRP A 122 -1.57 -5.11 11.35
N VAL A 123 -1.40 -5.15 10.04
CA VAL A 123 -2.47 -5.53 9.11
C VAL A 123 -2.97 -6.94 9.37
N VAL A 124 -2.08 -7.90 9.57
CA VAL A 124 -2.47 -9.29 9.87
C VAL A 124 -3.30 -9.38 11.15
N ARG A 125 -2.97 -8.58 12.17
CA ARG A 125 -3.68 -8.60 13.45
C ARG A 125 -5.04 -7.92 13.42
N HIS A 126 -5.20 -6.88 12.59
CA HIS A 126 -6.36 -5.99 12.67
C HIS A 126 -7.29 -6.09 11.45
N SER A 127 -6.85 -6.66 10.34
CA SER A 127 -7.67 -6.77 9.15
C SER A 127 -8.87 -7.68 9.36
N GLN A 128 -10.02 -7.27 8.84
CA GLN A 128 -11.24 -8.09 8.86
C GLN A 128 -11.40 -8.91 7.58
N CYS A 129 -10.59 -8.66 6.56
CA CYS A 129 -10.60 -9.43 5.33
C CYS A 129 -9.38 -10.36 5.25
N SER A 130 -9.36 -11.20 4.22
CA SER A 130 -8.22 -12.09 3.95
C SER A 130 -6.94 -11.28 3.68
N VAL A 131 -5.82 -11.75 4.23
CA VAL A 131 -4.51 -11.12 4.03
C VAL A 131 -3.54 -12.17 3.47
N HIS A 132 -3.02 -11.89 2.28
CA HIS A 132 -1.98 -12.71 1.66
C HIS A 132 -0.64 -12.00 1.85
N VAL A 133 0.25 -12.61 2.61
CA VAL A 133 1.57 -12.04 2.90
C VAL A 133 2.62 -12.77 2.09
N MET A 134 3.34 -12.04 1.25
CA MET A 134 4.42 -12.57 0.42
C MET A 134 5.78 -12.28 1.07
N ARG A 135 6.62 -13.29 1.13
CA ARG A 135 7.96 -13.20 1.66
C ARG A 135 9.00 -13.01 0.57
#